data_6cfdaadec50fe1571615429ddceba98a
#
_entry.id   6cfdaadec50fe1571615429ddceba98a
#
_cell.length_a   1.000
_cell.length_b   1.000
_cell.length_c   1.000
_cell.angle_alpha   90.00
_cell.angle_beta   90.00
_cell.angle_gamma   90.00
#
_symmetry.space_group_name_H-M   'P 1'
#
loop_
_entity.id
_entity.type
_entity.pdbx_description
1 polymer ?
#
loop_
_entity_poly.entity_id
_entity_poly.type
_entity_poly.pdbx_seq_one_letter_code
_entity_poly.pdbx_strand_id
1 'polypeptide(L)'
;MIVTLTLNPCTDRTVTVDSFHCGETNRAQKVQTDICGKGINVSAVLKNLEQETMCFGFCPKEDKEKLTGFLNHLSIPCEFVETEGGLRVNLKIFDASKGVLTEVNEKGTPVSKAAVSLLLEKAEKVFEKASVLVLSGSVPPGVPSDIYRRLTEKAAKKGIRVILDASGDLLKEGIKGKP
;
A
#
# COMPACT_ATOMS: atom_id res chain seq x y z
N MET A 1 2.63 1.83 19.59
CA MET A 1 3.10 1.99 18.19
C MET A 1 1.92 1.86 17.23
N ILE A 2 1.90 2.60 16.13
CA ILE A 2 0.89 2.49 15.06
C ILE A 2 1.43 1.57 13.97
N VAL A 3 0.72 0.48 13.67
CA VAL A 3 1.07 -0.41 12.56
C VAL A 3 0.21 -0.07 11.35
N THR A 4 0.84 0.15 10.20
CA THR A 4 0.14 0.40 8.93
C THR A 4 0.29 -0.79 8.00
N LEU A 5 -0.82 -1.21 7.39
CA LEU A 5 -0.80 -2.31 6.44
C LEU A 5 -0.80 -1.81 5.00
N THR A 6 0.11 -2.33 4.18
CA THR A 6 0.13 -2.14 2.73
C THR A 6 0.16 -3.48 2.02
N LEU A 7 -0.95 -3.87 1.39
CA LEU A 7 -1.05 -5.16 0.68
C LEU A 7 -0.72 -5.04 -0.81
N ASN A 8 -0.73 -3.83 -1.37
CA ASN A 8 -0.50 -3.61 -2.79
C ASN A 8 0.42 -2.39 -3.00
N PRO A 9 1.67 -2.44 -2.53
CA PRO A 9 2.62 -1.36 -2.73
C PRO A 9 2.83 -1.08 -4.22
N CYS A 10 3.22 0.13 -4.57
CA CYS A 10 3.36 0.56 -5.95
C CYS A 10 4.51 1.54 -6.13
N THR A 11 4.83 1.76 -7.39
CA THR A 11 5.61 2.89 -7.84
C THR A 11 4.66 3.88 -8.53
N ASP A 12 4.54 5.09 -8.02
CA ASP A 12 3.84 6.18 -8.71
C ASP A 12 4.80 6.82 -9.71
N ARG A 13 4.47 6.77 -10.99
CA ARG A 13 5.25 7.38 -12.07
C ARG A 13 4.48 8.54 -12.65
N THR A 14 4.86 9.76 -12.28
CA THR A 14 4.25 11.00 -12.78
C THR A 14 5.02 11.49 -13.99
N VAL A 15 4.33 11.60 -15.11
CA VAL A 15 4.83 12.13 -16.38
C VAL A 15 4.15 13.47 -16.64
N THR A 16 4.92 14.55 -16.64
CA THR A 16 4.42 15.87 -16.99
C THR A 16 4.60 16.09 -18.49
N VAL A 17 3.53 16.47 -19.16
CA VAL A 17 3.51 16.93 -20.55
C VAL A 17 2.97 18.36 -20.62
N ASP A 18 3.37 19.10 -21.66
CA ASP A 18 2.86 20.47 -21.84
C ASP A 18 1.37 20.46 -22.16
N SER A 19 0.98 19.70 -23.17
CA SER A 19 -0.42 19.45 -23.54
C SER A 19 -0.61 17.99 -23.90
N PHE A 20 -1.54 17.31 -23.24
CA PHE A 20 -1.81 15.89 -23.50
C PHE A 20 -2.83 15.73 -24.63
N HIS A 21 -2.42 15.03 -25.68
CA HIS A 21 -3.24 14.70 -26.84
C HIS A 21 -3.45 13.18 -26.94
N CYS A 22 -4.72 12.76 -26.80
CA CYS A 22 -5.06 11.36 -26.96
C CYS A 22 -4.90 10.91 -28.42
N GLY A 23 -4.27 9.74 -28.64
CA GLY A 23 -4.02 9.21 -29.99
C GLY A 23 -2.78 9.76 -30.69
N GLU A 24 -2.02 10.63 -30.06
CA GLU A 24 -0.81 11.25 -30.58
C GLU A 24 0.44 10.90 -29.75
N THR A 25 1.61 11.21 -30.32
CA THR A 25 2.87 11.11 -29.57
C THR A 25 3.03 12.30 -28.63
N ASN A 26 2.97 12.03 -27.32
CA ASN A 26 3.23 13.02 -26.27
C ASN A 26 4.69 12.90 -25.79
N ARG A 27 5.40 14.02 -25.63
CA ARG A 27 6.78 14.04 -25.14
C ARG A 27 6.80 14.54 -23.70
N ALA A 28 7.38 13.72 -22.81
CA ALA A 28 7.53 14.08 -21.41
C ALA A 28 8.50 15.25 -21.24
N GLN A 29 8.10 16.27 -20.48
CA GLN A 29 8.96 17.35 -20.00
C GLN A 29 9.69 16.94 -18.73
N LYS A 30 8.98 16.22 -17.84
CA LYS A 30 9.50 15.74 -16.57
C LYS A 30 8.93 14.36 -16.26
N VAL A 31 9.75 13.49 -15.69
CA VAL A 31 9.32 12.20 -15.13
C VAL A 31 9.80 12.13 -13.69
N GLN A 32 8.87 11.85 -12.78
CA GLN A 32 9.15 11.60 -11.37
C GLN A 32 8.65 10.21 -11.01
N THR A 33 9.39 9.52 -10.14
CA THR A 33 9.06 8.16 -9.71
C THR A 33 9.20 8.07 -8.20
N ASP A 34 8.11 7.73 -7.53
CA ASP A 34 8.04 7.66 -6.08
C ASP A 34 7.55 6.28 -5.64
N ILE A 35 8.10 5.75 -4.54
CA ILE A 35 7.58 4.54 -3.91
C ILE A 35 6.36 4.92 -3.09
N CYS A 36 5.28 4.22 -3.31
CA CYS A 36 4.00 4.50 -2.71
C CYS A 36 3.26 3.24 -2.23
N GLY A 37 2.20 3.50 -1.52
CA GLY A 37 1.25 2.56 -0.98
C GLY A 37 0.50 3.25 0.13
N LYS A 38 -0.82 3.10 0.23
CA LYS A 38 -1.60 3.89 1.19
C LYS A 38 -1.08 3.76 2.62
N GLY A 39 -0.80 2.55 3.11
CA GLY A 39 -0.22 2.35 4.45
C GLY A 39 1.20 2.90 4.58
N ILE A 40 2.03 2.79 3.53
CA ILE A 40 3.36 3.40 3.48
C ILE A 40 3.28 4.92 3.61
N ASN A 41 2.36 5.55 2.87
CA ASN A 41 2.16 6.99 2.93
C ASN A 41 1.67 7.43 4.33
N VAL A 42 0.78 6.66 4.95
CA VAL A 42 0.36 6.91 6.34
C VAL A 42 1.55 6.82 7.29
N SER A 43 2.41 5.80 7.18
CA SER A 43 3.61 5.70 8.02
C SER A 43 4.58 6.87 7.81
N ALA A 44 4.77 7.33 6.55
CA ALA A 44 5.62 8.49 6.27
C ALA A 44 5.08 9.76 6.94
N VAL A 45 3.76 10.00 6.88
CA VAL A 45 3.11 11.13 7.57
C VAL A 45 3.24 10.99 9.08
N LEU A 46 2.98 9.80 9.64
CA LEU A 46 3.13 9.54 11.08
C LEU A 46 4.56 9.81 11.55
N LYS A 47 5.56 9.43 10.75
CA LYS A 47 6.96 9.68 11.07
C LYS A 47 7.28 11.18 11.10
N ASN A 48 6.75 11.95 10.14
CA ASN A 48 6.88 13.42 10.13
C ASN A 48 6.17 14.08 11.32
N LEU A 49 5.15 13.44 11.89
CA LEU A 49 4.48 13.84 13.12
C LEU A 49 5.13 13.26 14.39
N GLU A 50 6.35 12.74 14.27
CA GLU A 50 7.13 12.15 15.38
C GLU A 50 6.42 10.98 16.10
N GLN A 51 5.51 10.28 15.38
CA GLN A 51 4.81 9.13 15.92
C GLN A 51 5.57 7.83 15.61
N GLU A 52 5.59 6.91 16.58
CA GLU A 52 6.13 5.57 16.36
C GLU A 52 5.22 4.79 15.43
N THR A 53 5.78 4.36 14.30
CA THR A 53 5.06 3.59 13.27
C THR A 53 5.90 2.45 12.74
N MET A 54 5.22 1.45 12.17
CA MET A 54 5.81 0.29 11.49
C MET A 54 4.98 -0.06 10.27
N CYS A 55 5.63 -0.34 9.15
CA CYS A 55 4.97 -0.88 7.96
C CYS A 55 4.90 -2.41 8.00
N PHE A 56 3.73 -2.94 7.67
CA PHE A 56 3.49 -4.38 7.52
C PHE A 56 2.76 -4.66 6.21
N GLY A 57 2.98 -5.83 5.59
CA GLY A 57 2.25 -6.19 4.37
C GLY A 57 3.00 -7.10 3.43
N PHE A 58 2.77 -6.91 2.12
CA PHE A 58 3.48 -7.63 1.06
C PHE A 58 4.62 -6.78 0.48
N CYS A 59 5.68 -7.49 0.06
CA CYS A 59 6.81 -6.90 -0.66
C CYS A 59 7.16 -7.81 -1.85
N PRO A 60 6.98 -7.33 -3.09
CA PRO A 60 7.46 -8.06 -4.26
C PRO A 60 8.98 -8.23 -4.23
N LYS A 61 9.46 -9.45 -4.53
CA LYS A 61 10.88 -9.83 -4.44
C LYS A 61 11.79 -8.98 -5.30
N GLU A 62 11.35 -8.66 -6.52
CA GLU A 62 12.16 -7.93 -7.51
C GLU A 62 12.48 -6.49 -7.07
N ASP A 63 11.61 -5.88 -6.28
CA ASP A 63 11.79 -4.50 -5.78
C ASP A 63 11.98 -4.44 -4.25
N LYS A 64 12.35 -5.56 -3.61
CA LYS A 64 12.51 -5.63 -2.15
C LYS A 64 13.48 -4.61 -1.62
N GLU A 65 14.69 -4.56 -2.21
CA GLU A 65 15.73 -3.62 -1.78
C GLU A 65 15.30 -2.16 -1.95
N LYS A 66 14.59 -1.87 -3.04
CA LYS A 66 14.07 -0.54 -3.32
C LYS A 66 13.02 -0.12 -2.29
N LEU A 67 12.06 -0.99 -1.98
CA LEU A 67 11.01 -0.70 -1.00
C LEU A 67 11.56 -0.59 0.42
N THR A 68 12.38 -1.55 0.84
CA THR A 68 12.96 -1.54 2.19
C THR A 68 13.98 -0.41 2.35
N GLY A 69 14.77 -0.11 1.31
CA GLY A 69 15.70 1.02 1.31
C GLY A 69 14.99 2.36 1.46
N PHE A 70 13.86 2.55 0.79
CA PHE A 70 13.02 3.74 0.96
C PHE A 70 12.52 3.90 2.41
N LEU A 71 11.98 2.83 3.01
CA LEU A 71 11.51 2.87 4.40
C LEU A 71 12.65 3.07 5.41
N ASN A 72 13.81 2.46 5.17
CA ASN A 72 14.99 2.64 5.99
C ASN A 72 15.48 4.10 5.95
N HIS A 73 15.48 4.74 4.77
CA HIS A 73 15.81 6.16 4.64
C HIS A 73 14.91 7.05 5.51
N LEU A 74 13.62 6.69 5.62
CA LEU A 74 12.66 7.37 6.49
C LEU A 74 12.75 6.90 7.96
N SER A 75 13.65 5.98 8.30
CA SER A 75 13.72 5.34 9.63
C SER A 75 12.38 4.73 10.07
N ILE A 76 11.68 4.08 9.15
CA ILE A 76 10.42 3.37 9.38
C ILE A 76 10.71 1.86 9.38
N PRO A 77 10.59 1.17 10.53
CA PRO A 77 10.72 -0.27 10.57
C PRO A 77 9.63 -0.95 9.73
N CYS A 78 9.96 -2.07 9.13
CA CYS A 78 9.02 -2.84 8.32
C CYS A 78 9.16 -4.35 8.52
N GLU A 79 8.04 -5.03 8.40
CA GLU A 79 7.94 -6.49 8.39
C GLU A 79 7.07 -6.89 7.19
N PHE A 80 7.67 -7.53 6.19
CA PHE A 80 6.96 -7.90 4.97
C PHE A 80 6.93 -9.40 4.76
N VAL A 81 5.89 -9.85 4.07
CA VAL A 81 5.83 -11.16 3.41
C VAL A 81 6.23 -10.97 1.96
N GLU A 82 7.27 -11.67 1.53
CA GLU A 82 7.72 -11.62 0.15
C GLU A 82 6.70 -12.29 -0.79
N THR A 83 6.51 -11.68 -1.96
CA THR A 83 5.66 -12.16 -3.03
C THR A 83 6.44 -12.18 -4.34
N GLU A 84 5.94 -12.92 -5.33
CA GLU A 84 6.58 -12.93 -6.66
C GLU A 84 6.33 -11.60 -7.39
N GLY A 85 7.20 -11.31 -8.40
CA GLY A 85 7.12 -10.14 -9.29
C GLY A 85 7.66 -8.85 -8.69
N GLY A 86 7.32 -7.74 -9.35
CA GLY A 86 7.73 -6.38 -9.00
C GLY A 86 6.58 -5.51 -8.47
N LEU A 87 6.93 -4.31 -8.05
CA LEU A 87 5.95 -3.28 -7.67
C LEU A 87 5.10 -2.89 -8.89
N ARG A 88 3.80 -2.84 -8.73
CA ARG A 88 2.91 -2.30 -9.75
C ARG A 88 3.20 -0.82 -10.00
N VAL A 89 2.92 -0.35 -11.21
CA VAL A 89 3.06 1.05 -11.57
C VAL A 89 1.70 1.72 -11.61
N ASN A 90 1.58 2.86 -10.96
CA ASN A 90 0.51 3.81 -11.16
C ASN A 90 1.06 4.91 -12.07
N LEU A 91 0.65 4.93 -13.32
CA LEU A 91 1.04 5.97 -14.27
C LEU A 91 0.13 7.19 -14.07
N LYS A 92 0.74 8.34 -13.82
CA LYS A 92 0.07 9.64 -13.70
C LYS A 92 0.54 10.54 -14.83
N ILE A 93 -0.36 10.98 -15.70
CA ILE A 93 -0.08 11.92 -16.78
C ILE A 93 -0.63 13.27 -16.35
N PHE A 94 0.26 14.24 -16.13
CA PHE A 94 -0.10 15.59 -15.78
C PHE A 94 -0.01 16.49 -17.02
N ASP A 95 -1.17 16.97 -17.48
CA ASP A 95 -1.30 17.97 -18.56
C ASP A 95 -1.12 19.36 -17.94
N ALA A 96 0.04 19.97 -18.16
CA ALA A 96 0.38 21.26 -17.57
C ALA A 96 -0.47 22.41 -18.10
N SER A 97 -0.88 22.35 -19.38
CA SER A 97 -1.69 23.40 -20.02
C SER A 97 -3.11 23.47 -19.46
N LYS A 98 -3.66 22.32 -19.03
CA LYS A 98 -5.03 22.23 -18.51
C LYS A 98 -5.09 22.05 -16.98
N GLY A 99 -3.94 21.77 -16.33
CA GLY A 99 -3.91 21.45 -14.91
C GLY A 99 -4.66 20.14 -14.57
N VAL A 100 -4.71 19.19 -15.50
CA VAL A 100 -5.48 17.94 -15.37
C VAL A 100 -4.53 16.76 -15.16
N LEU A 101 -4.87 15.90 -14.21
CA LEU A 101 -4.17 14.63 -13.94
C LEU A 101 -5.02 13.45 -14.44
N THR A 102 -4.41 12.61 -15.28
CA THR A 102 -5.00 11.35 -15.72
C THR A 102 -4.22 10.19 -15.12
N GLU A 103 -4.90 9.24 -14.49
CA GLU A 103 -4.26 8.08 -13.85
C GLU A 103 -4.62 6.78 -14.56
N VAL A 104 -3.59 5.93 -14.74
CA VAL A 104 -3.72 4.56 -15.21
C VAL A 104 -3.02 3.65 -14.20
N ASN A 105 -3.82 2.94 -13.41
CA ASN A 105 -3.34 2.17 -12.27
C ASN A 105 -3.34 0.67 -12.56
N GLU A 106 -2.18 0.02 -12.41
CA GLU A 106 -2.05 -1.43 -12.54
C GLU A 106 -2.69 -2.16 -11.34
N LYS A 107 -3.16 -3.37 -11.58
CA LYS A 107 -3.78 -4.22 -10.54
C LYS A 107 -2.75 -4.80 -9.55
N GLY A 108 -1.50 -4.91 -9.97
CA GLY A 108 -0.43 -5.59 -9.22
C GLY A 108 -0.31 -7.08 -9.56
N THR A 109 0.79 -7.67 -9.11
CA THR A 109 1.09 -9.10 -9.33
C THR A 109 0.22 -9.99 -8.45
N PRO A 110 -0.30 -11.11 -8.96
CA PRO A 110 -1.09 -12.04 -8.16
C PRO A 110 -0.33 -12.59 -6.95
N VAL A 111 -1.00 -12.65 -5.81
CA VAL A 111 -0.44 -13.18 -4.56
C VAL A 111 -0.98 -14.59 -4.29
N SER A 112 -0.08 -15.50 -3.93
CA SER A 112 -0.44 -16.88 -3.64
C SER A 112 -1.23 -17.02 -2.33
N LYS A 113 -2.05 -18.07 -2.23
CA LYS A 113 -2.75 -18.41 -0.97
C LYS A 113 -1.78 -18.65 0.19
N ALA A 114 -0.61 -19.21 -0.09
CA ALA A 114 0.44 -19.42 0.91
C ALA A 114 0.96 -18.11 1.49
N ALA A 115 1.21 -17.09 0.64
CA ALA A 115 1.64 -15.77 1.10
C ALA A 115 0.55 -15.07 1.93
N VAL A 116 -0.73 -15.20 1.56
CA VAL A 116 -1.86 -14.70 2.36
C VAL A 116 -1.91 -15.37 3.73
N SER A 117 -1.72 -16.70 3.79
CA SER A 117 -1.70 -17.44 5.06
C SER A 117 -0.53 -17.00 5.94
N LEU A 118 0.64 -16.84 5.35
CA LEU A 118 1.85 -16.37 6.07
C LEU A 118 1.67 -14.93 6.58
N LEU A 119 1.01 -14.06 5.82
CA LEU A 119 0.68 -12.70 6.29
C LEU A 119 -0.19 -12.74 7.55
N LEU A 120 -1.23 -13.59 7.55
CA LEU A 120 -2.14 -13.73 8.69
C LEU A 120 -1.46 -14.36 9.92
N GLU A 121 -0.49 -15.23 9.72
CA GLU A 121 0.34 -15.80 10.78
C GLU A 121 1.29 -14.73 11.36
N LYS A 122 2.03 -14.02 10.53
CA LYS A 122 2.93 -12.95 10.96
C LYS A 122 2.19 -11.80 11.65
N ALA A 123 0.95 -11.52 11.26
CA ALA A 123 0.11 -10.52 11.90
C ALA A 123 -0.03 -10.73 13.41
N GLU A 124 -0.05 -11.98 13.90
CA GLU A 124 -0.15 -12.28 15.34
C GLU A 124 1.01 -11.67 16.14
N LYS A 125 2.24 -11.78 15.62
CA LYS A 125 3.45 -11.25 16.26
C LYS A 125 3.54 -9.72 16.11
N VAL A 126 3.23 -9.21 14.90
CA VAL A 126 3.27 -7.78 14.63
C VAL A 126 2.27 -7.04 15.51
N PHE A 127 1.09 -7.62 15.72
CA PHE A 127 0.03 -7.02 16.52
C PHE A 127 0.35 -6.95 18.02
N GLU A 128 1.29 -7.74 18.54
CA GLU A 128 1.72 -7.62 19.95
C GLU A 128 2.31 -6.25 20.29
N LYS A 129 2.83 -5.55 19.28
CA LYS A 129 3.45 -4.21 19.43
C LYS A 129 2.49 -3.07 19.05
N ALA A 130 1.29 -3.39 18.55
CA ALA A 130 0.37 -2.40 18.01
C ALA A 130 -0.63 -1.90 19.06
N SER A 131 -0.82 -0.59 19.13
CA SER A 131 -1.96 0.04 19.81
C SER A 131 -3.04 0.47 18.83
N VAL A 132 -2.63 0.76 17.58
CA VAL A 132 -3.52 1.11 16.47
C VAL A 132 -3.06 0.34 15.24
N LEU A 133 -4.00 -0.20 14.48
CA LEU A 133 -3.79 -0.83 13.18
C LEU A 133 -4.51 -0.03 12.10
N VAL A 134 -3.77 0.42 11.09
CA VAL A 134 -4.33 1.10 9.92
C VAL A 134 -4.35 0.13 8.75
N LEU A 135 -5.53 -0.23 8.30
CA LEU A 135 -5.79 -1.07 7.12
C LEU A 135 -6.20 -0.17 5.97
N SER A 136 -5.34 0.00 4.96
CA SER A 136 -5.64 0.96 3.90
C SER A 136 -5.20 0.51 2.51
N GLY A 137 -6.00 0.89 1.52
CA GLY A 137 -5.70 0.72 0.10
C GLY A 137 -6.33 -0.50 -0.55
N SER A 138 -5.90 -0.74 -1.79
CA SER A 138 -6.31 -1.89 -2.59
C SER A 138 -5.52 -3.14 -2.22
N VAL A 139 -6.01 -4.28 -2.70
CA VAL A 139 -5.30 -5.56 -2.60
C VAL A 139 -4.94 -6.08 -4.00
N PRO A 140 -3.85 -6.84 -4.16
CA PRO A 140 -3.49 -7.45 -5.43
C PRO A 140 -4.42 -8.64 -5.73
N PRO A 141 -4.47 -9.11 -7.00
CA PRO A 141 -5.19 -10.33 -7.36
C PRO A 141 -4.75 -11.52 -6.49
N GLY A 142 -5.69 -12.42 -6.16
CA GLY A 142 -5.43 -13.59 -5.31
C GLY A 142 -5.62 -13.34 -3.81
N VAL A 143 -5.66 -12.09 -3.36
CA VAL A 143 -6.01 -11.75 -1.98
C VAL A 143 -7.54 -11.69 -1.86
N PRO A 144 -8.16 -12.42 -0.90
CA PRO A 144 -9.61 -12.45 -0.73
C PRO A 144 -10.15 -11.10 -0.24
N SER A 145 -11.37 -10.75 -0.66
CA SER A 145 -12.02 -9.47 -0.28
C SER A 145 -12.28 -9.33 1.22
N ASP A 146 -12.32 -10.44 1.96
CA ASP A 146 -12.52 -10.45 3.41
C ASP A 146 -11.24 -10.27 4.23
N ILE A 147 -10.10 -10.04 3.59
CA ILE A 147 -8.80 -9.94 4.28
C ILE A 147 -8.80 -8.90 5.39
N TYR A 148 -9.38 -7.72 5.13
CA TYR A 148 -9.45 -6.66 6.13
C TYR A 148 -10.36 -7.01 7.31
N ARG A 149 -11.48 -7.69 7.07
CA ARG A 149 -12.31 -8.24 8.15
C ARG A 149 -11.51 -9.20 9.03
N ARG A 150 -10.82 -10.17 8.45
CA ARG A 150 -10.02 -11.17 9.17
C ARG A 150 -8.91 -10.52 10.02
N LEU A 151 -8.26 -9.49 9.50
CA LEU A 151 -7.23 -8.74 10.24
C LEU A 151 -7.86 -7.90 11.36
N THR A 152 -9.01 -7.27 11.12
CA THR A 152 -9.75 -6.52 12.14
C THR A 152 -10.18 -7.44 13.29
N GLU A 153 -10.74 -8.61 13.00
CA GLU A 153 -11.14 -9.60 14.02
C GLU A 153 -9.94 -10.09 14.85
N LYS A 154 -8.76 -10.26 14.22
CA LYS A 154 -7.52 -10.60 14.94
C LYS A 154 -7.05 -9.46 15.84
N ALA A 155 -7.07 -8.23 15.35
CA ALA A 155 -6.69 -7.04 16.11
C ALA A 155 -7.63 -6.80 17.31
N ALA A 156 -8.93 -6.96 17.10
CA ALA A 156 -9.93 -6.83 18.15
C ALA A 156 -9.72 -7.79 19.33
N LYS A 157 -9.32 -9.03 19.08
CA LYS A 157 -8.97 -10.02 20.13
C LYS A 157 -7.80 -9.57 21.01
N LYS A 158 -6.97 -8.66 20.52
CA LYS A 158 -5.83 -8.09 21.25
C LYS A 158 -6.10 -6.68 21.78
N GLY A 159 -7.34 -6.19 21.67
CA GLY A 159 -7.71 -4.84 22.11
C GLY A 159 -7.12 -3.71 21.27
N ILE A 160 -6.67 -4.00 20.04
CA ILE A 160 -6.06 -3.03 19.13
C ILE A 160 -7.18 -2.26 18.43
N ARG A 161 -7.10 -0.93 18.42
CA ARG A 161 -7.99 -0.06 17.66
C ARG A 161 -7.67 -0.16 16.16
N VAL A 162 -8.68 -0.35 15.33
CA VAL A 162 -8.50 -0.48 13.87
C VAL A 162 -9.08 0.74 13.17
N ILE A 163 -8.36 1.22 12.16
CA ILE A 163 -8.82 2.23 11.21
C ILE A 163 -8.82 1.58 9.83
N LEU A 164 -9.95 1.61 9.14
CA LEU A 164 -10.12 1.04 7.80
C LEU A 164 -10.37 2.13 6.76
N ASP A 165 -9.48 2.25 5.78
CA ASP A 165 -9.63 3.08 4.57
C ASP A 165 -9.60 2.17 3.34
N ALA A 166 -10.76 1.76 2.87
CA ALA A 166 -10.93 0.90 1.71
C ALA A 166 -12.15 1.34 0.88
N SER A 167 -12.33 0.74 -0.28
CA SER A 167 -13.46 1.00 -1.17
C SER A 167 -14.07 -0.30 -1.70
N GLY A 168 -15.27 -0.19 -2.31
CA GLY A 168 -15.94 -1.32 -2.95
C GLY A 168 -16.18 -2.49 -2.00
N ASP A 169 -15.93 -3.71 -2.49
CA ASP A 169 -16.18 -4.93 -1.72
C ASP A 169 -15.21 -5.12 -0.55
N LEU A 170 -13.98 -4.58 -0.63
CA LEU A 170 -13.05 -4.58 0.49
C LEU A 170 -13.60 -3.79 1.69
N LEU A 171 -14.25 -2.65 1.44
CA LEU A 171 -14.89 -1.88 2.49
C LEU A 171 -16.12 -2.61 3.03
N LYS A 172 -17.01 -3.10 2.14
CA LYS A 172 -18.23 -3.84 2.54
C LYS A 172 -17.93 -5.06 3.41
N GLU A 173 -16.88 -5.82 3.05
CA GLU A 173 -16.46 -6.96 3.86
C GLU A 173 -15.70 -6.52 5.11
N GLY A 174 -14.84 -5.50 4.99
CA GLY A 174 -13.99 -5.02 6.09
C GLY A 174 -14.78 -4.48 7.27
N ILE A 175 -15.86 -3.71 7.02
CA ILE A 175 -16.71 -3.14 8.10
C ILE A 175 -17.43 -4.20 8.93
N LYS A 176 -17.63 -5.43 8.41
CA LYS A 176 -18.18 -6.54 9.18
C LYS A 176 -17.31 -6.96 10.36
N GLY A 177 -16.00 -6.66 10.28
CA GLY A 177 -15.05 -6.85 11.39
C GLY A 177 -15.19 -5.82 12.52
N LYS A 178 -15.96 -4.76 12.32
CA LYS A 178 -16.17 -3.63 13.27
C LYS A 178 -14.85 -2.90 13.60
N PRO A 179 -14.18 -2.32 12.58
CA PRO A 179 -12.95 -1.54 12.76
C PRO A 179 -13.18 -0.27 13.57
#